data_f48746dbfd992269528aad83709cb99e
#
_entry.id   f48746dbfd992269528aad83709cb99e
#
_cell.length_a   1.000
_cell.length_b   1.000
_cell.length_c   1.000
_cell.angle_alpha   90.00
_cell.angle_beta   90.00
_cell.angle_gamma   90.00
#
_symmetry.space_group_name_H-M   'P 1'
#
loop_
_entity.id
_entity.type
_entity.pdbx_description
1 polymer ?
#
loop_
_entity_poly.entity_id
_entity_poly.type
_entity_poly.pdbx_seq_one_letter_code
_entity_poly.pdbx_strand_id
1 'polypeptide(L)'
;MGDRRGRHRLKAVLAAGALVAITAAGAGATDDRYFDQQWNLAQIGAPGAWTTSTGAGVLIGIVDSGIDPSHPDLAGKIEAFADCLGGTCREGPGRDSDGHGTAVAGIAAAKTGNGAGIAGVAPDARLVVARVLGPDGTGVTEDINRAIQWVVDKGARVVNLSLGEPDLVIVSRVGTPLRPGVEYAWSRGAIPVLASGNYEDLSASGSANYGDLHALVVGATDKTGKVPGYSTSLGNAMWGLVAPGGNGDGPGADVISPVPGARYQWVAGTSMAAPHVSGALALLLAQGLSPSAAVDRLLASLDRSVSCGLGCRGRLDLKGAVTAAAAPTTTVAAPVAAPAGAATEDDLDPLLPGVAIVLALLAAGATAGVWRRQSG
;
A
#
# COMPACT_ATOMS: atom_id res chain seq x y z
N MET A 1 -11.22 -32.43 -90.56
CA MET A 1 -11.05 -30.98 -90.32
C MET A 1 -12.06 -30.62 -89.26
N GLY A 2 -11.73 -30.52 -88.05
CA GLY A 2 -12.67 -30.27 -86.93
C GLY A 2 -11.91 -29.69 -85.74
N ASP A 3 -12.11 -28.48 -85.51
CA ASP A 3 -11.51 -27.66 -84.45
C ASP A 3 -12.20 -27.95 -83.10
N ARG A 4 -11.40 -28.38 -82.07
CA ARG A 4 -11.86 -28.56 -80.70
C ARG A 4 -11.33 -27.39 -79.86
N ARG A 5 -12.20 -26.42 -79.58
CA ARG A 5 -11.92 -25.40 -78.59
C ARG A 5 -12.33 -25.86 -77.20
N GLY A 6 -11.30 -26.13 -76.38
CA GLY A 6 -11.48 -26.46 -74.95
C GLY A 6 -11.86 -25.20 -74.15
N ARG A 7 -12.97 -25.30 -73.44
CA ARG A 7 -13.43 -24.29 -72.47
C ARG A 7 -12.85 -24.64 -71.09
N HIS A 8 -11.83 -23.90 -70.64
CA HIS A 8 -11.36 -23.94 -69.25
C HIS A 8 -12.38 -23.19 -68.36
N ARG A 9 -13.06 -23.90 -67.52
CA ARG A 9 -13.89 -23.36 -66.45
C ARG A 9 -12.97 -23.00 -65.28
N LEU A 10 -12.79 -21.72 -65.01
CA LEU A 10 -12.12 -21.17 -63.84
C LEU A 10 -13.06 -21.35 -62.65
N LYS A 11 -12.70 -22.19 -61.69
CA LYS A 11 -13.44 -22.30 -60.39
C LYS A 11 -12.89 -21.21 -59.47
N ALA A 12 -13.69 -20.17 -59.25
CA ALA A 12 -13.42 -19.18 -58.21
C ALA A 12 -13.65 -19.81 -56.85
N VAL A 13 -12.60 -19.91 -56.02
CA VAL A 13 -12.68 -20.29 -54.60
C VAL A 13 -12.89 -19.01 -53.81
N LEU A 14 -14.12 -18.84 -53.33
CA LEU A 14 -14.43 -17.78 -52.33
C LEU A 14 -13.88 -18.22 -50.99
N ALA A 15 -12.75 -17.64 -50.57
CA ALA A 15 -12.26 -17.73 -49.20
C ALA A 15 -13.12 -16.80 -48.33
N ALA A 16 -14.01 -17.35 -47.51
CA ALA A 16 -14.71 -16.61 -46.47
C ALA A 16 -13.72 -16.31 -45.33
N GLY A 17 -13.18 -15.11 -45.31
CA GLY A 17 -12.43 -14.61 -44.20
C GLY A 17 -13.36 -14.35 -43.01
N ALA A 18 -13.28 -15.17 -41.96
CA ALA A 18 -13.93 -14.90 -40.70
C ALA A 18 -13.22 -13.68 -40.07
N LEU A 19 -13.90 -12.54 -40.07
CA LEU A 19 -13.46 -11.35 -39.35
C LEU A 19 -13.71 -11.62 -37.85
N VAL A 20 -12.71 -12.05 -37.12
CA VAL A 20 -12.75 -12.08 -35.67
C VAL A 20 -12.75 -10.63 -35.22
N ALA A 21 -13.90 -10.12 -34.84
CA ALA A 21 -14.02 -8.85 -34.13
C ALA A 21 -13.37 -9.01 -32.76
N ILE A 22 -12.11 -8.63 -32.65
CA ILE A 22 -11.46 -8.42 -31.34
C ILE A 22 -12.15 -7.16 -30.78
N THR A 23 -13.16 -7.36 -29.93
CA THR A 23 -13.66 -6.28 -29.07
C THR A 23 -12.49 -5.88 -28.19
N ALA A 24 -11.91 -4.72 -28.44
CA ALA A 24 -10.98 -4.11 -27.50
C ALA A 24 -11.76 -3.94 -26.18
N ALA A 25 -11.50 -4.81 -25.20
CA ALA A 25 -11.91 -4.57 -23.82
C ALA A 25 -11.40 -3.16 -23.48
N GLY A 26 -12.30 -2.29 -23.03
CA GLY A 26 -11.93 -0.92 -22.70
C GLY A 26 -10.74 -0.95 -21.75
N ALA A 27 -9.70 -0.18 -22.06
CA ALA A 27 -8.50 -0.13 -21.24
C ALA A 27 -8.88 0.16 -19.77
N GLY A 28 -8.69 -0.83 -18.87
CA GLY A 28 -8.97 -0.74 -17.45
C GLY A 28 -10.18 -1.52 -16.92
N ALA A 29 -10.99 -2.18 -17.80
CA ALA A 29 -12.03 -3.10 -17.33
C ALA A 29 -11.42 -4.45 -16.93
N THR A 30 -11.81 -4.98 -15.78
CA THR A 30 -11.43 -6.31 -15.31
C THR A 30 -12.67 -7.18 -15.12
N ASP A 31 -12.51 -8.50 -15.04
CA ASP A 31 -13.58 -9.46 -14.78
C ASP A 31 -13.72 -9.81 -13.29
N ASP A 32 -13.04 -9.06 -12.41
CA ASP A 32 -13.08 -9.28 -10.97
C ASP A 32 -14.48 -8.98 -10.42
N ARG A 33 -15.00 -9.92 -9.64
CA ARG A 33 -16.40 -9.98 -9.19
C ARG A 33 -16.92 -8.69 -8.55
N TYR A 34 -16.08 -8.00 -7.80
CA TYR A 34 -16.46 -6.80 -7.05
C TYR A 34 -15.85 -5.52 -7.62
N PHE A 35 -15.28 -5.57 -8.81
CA PHE A 35 -14.61 -4.40 -9.41
C PHE A 35 -15.52 -3.17 -9.50
N ASP A 36 -16.77 -3.35 -9.93
CA ASP A 36 -17.75 -2.25 -10.04
C ASP A 36 -18.13 -1.63 -8.69
N GLN A 37 -17.80 -2.30 -7.58
CA GLN A 37 -18.02 -1.81 -6.22
C GLN A 37 -16.79 -1.13 -5.64
N GLN A 38 -15.65 -1.17 -6.34
CA GLN A 38 -14.39 -0.56 -5.92
C GLN A 38 -14.33 0.93 -6.32
N TRP A 39 -15.21 1.75 -5.70
CA TRP A 39 -15.20 3.20 -5.91
C TRP A 39 -13.84 3.83 -5.61
N ASN A 40 -13.08 3.23 -4.69
CA ASN A 40 -11.75 3.63 -4.27
C ASN A 40 -10.75 3.64 -5.45
N LEU A 41 -10.78 2.62 -6.31
CA LEU A 41 -9.92 2.55 -7.50
C LEU A 41 -10.31 3.59 -8.55
N ALA A 42 -11.62 3.81 -8.73
CA ALA A 42 -12.13 4.83 -9.63
C ALA A 42 -11.73 6.24 -9.14
N GLN A 43 -11.83 6.50 -7.82
CA GLN A 43 -11.50 7.79 -7.23
C GLN A 43 -10.04 8.21 -7.46
N ILE A 44 -9.10 7.27 -7.41
CA ILE A 44 -7.68 7.55 -7.66
C ILE A 44 -7.26 7.37 -9.12
N GLY A 45 -8.18 6.95 -10.01
CA GLY A 45 -7.90 6.74 -11.42
C GLY A 45 -7.04 5.49 -11.71
N ALA A 46 -7.07 4.46 -10.85
CA ALA A 46 -6.26 3.26 -10.98
C ALA A 46 -6.43 2.55 -12.33
N PRO A 47 -7.66 2.32 -12.86
CA PRO A 47 -7.84 1.66 -14.14
C PRO A 47 -7.12 2.38 -15.30
N GLY A 48 -7.11 3.70 -15.27
CA GLY A 48 -6.38 4.50 -16.26
C GLY A 48 -4.86 4.45 -16.10
N ALA A 49 -4.38 4.23 -14.88
CA ALA A 49 -2.95 4.11 -14.57
C ALA A 49 -2.36 2.79 -15.08
N TRP A 50 -3.14 1.69 -15.06
CA TRP A 50 -2.67 0.36 -15.46
C TRP A 50 -2.29 0.25 -16.93
N THR A 51 -2.77 1.16 -17.78
CA THR A 51 -2.30 1.24 -19.18
C THR A 51 -0.84 1.66 -19.29
N THR A 52 -0.27 2.24 -18.22
CA THR A 52 1.10 2.75 -18.18
C THR A 52 1.99 1.89 -17.29
N SER A 53 1.49 1.46 -16.13
CA SER A 53 2.23 0.63 -15.16
C SER A 53 1.28 -0.17 -14.29
N THR A 54 1.67 -1.40 -13.95
CA THR A 54 0.93 -2.33 -13.09
C THR A 54 1.72 -2.71 -11.82
N GLY A 55 2.92 -2.12 -11.63
CA GLY A 55 3.78 -2.41 -10.50
C GLY A 55 4.65 -3.66 -10.67
N ALA A 56 4.77 -4.20 -11.89
CA ALA A 56 5.57 -5.39 -12.17
C ALA A 56 7.03 -5.23 -11.71
N GLY A 57 7.57 -6.29 -11.08
CA GLY A 57 8.96 -6.31 -10.59
C GLY A 57 9.18 -5.58 -9.27
N VAL A 58 8.15 -4.98 -8.65
CA VAL A 58 8.26 -4.31 -7.36
C VAL A 58 7.74 -5.20 -6.24
N LEU A 59 8.48 -5.24 -5.12
CA LEU A 59 8.06 -5.87 -3.88
C LEU A 59 7.52 -4.83 -2.92
N ILE A 60 6.29 -5.05 -2.42
CA ILE A 60 5.69 -4.25 -1.35
C ILE A 60 5.82 -5.05 -0.05
N GLY A 61 6.48 -4.48 0.95
CA GLY A 61 6.53 -5.01 2.31
C GLY A 61 5.23 -4.67 3.05
N ILE A 62 4.55 -5.67 3.58
CA ILE A 62 3.38 -5.53 4.45
C ILE A 62 3.80 -5.91 5.87
N VAL A 63 3.85 -4.94 6.77
CA VAL A 63 4.15 -5.15 8.19
C VAL A 63 2.84 -5.00 8.95
N ASP A 64 2.21 -6.14 9.34
CA ASP A 64 0.82 -6.17 9.78
C ASP A 64 0.48 -7.45 10.59
N SER A 65 -0.80 -7.85 10.65
CA SER A 65 -1.28 -9.07 11.34
C SER A 65 -0.95 -10.38 10.60
N GLY A 66 -0.39 -10.28 9.39
CA GLY A 66 -0.07 -11.43 8.57
C GLY A 66 -0.76 -11.42 7.22
N ILE A 67 -0.96 -12.60 6.61
CA ILE A 67 -1.61 -12.78 5.32
C ILE A 67 -2.21 -14.18 5.21
N ASP A 68 -3.36 -14.32 4.55
CA ASP A 68 -3.88 -15.60 4.05
C ASP A 68 -3.32 -15.87 2.64
N PRO A 69 -2.27 -16.71 2.51
CA PRO A 69 -1.65 -16.98 1.22
C PRO A 69 -2.52 -17.83 0.29
N SER A 70 -3.60 -18.42 0.81
CA SER A 70 -4.54 -19.24 0.05
C SER A 70 -5.70 -18.44 -0.54
N HIS A 71 -5.85 -17.17 -0.13
CA HIS A 71 -6.92 -16.32 -0.65
C HIS A 71 -6.81 -16.17 -2.17
N PRO A 72 -7.90 -16.34 -2.97
CA PRO A 72 -7.85 -16.31 -4.44
C PRO A 72 -7.13 -15.10 -5.01
N ASP A 73 -7.36 -13.91 -4.45
CA ASP A 73 -6.73 -12.67 -4.89
C ASP A 73 -5.25 -12.54 -4.52
N LEU A 74 -4.76 -13.36 -3.58
CA LEU A 74 -3.39 -13.27 -3.05
C LEU A 74 -2.53 -14.50 -3.36
N ALA A 75 -3.14 -15.60 -3.79
CA ALA A 75 -2.43 -16.83 -4.11
C ALA A 75 -1.32 -16.60 -5.16
N GLY A 76 -0.07 -16.94 -4.81
CA GLY A 76 1.10 -16.73 -5.68
C GLY A 76 1.64 -15.29 -5.71
N LYS A 77 1.10 -14.38 -4.88
CA LYS A 77 1.61 -12.99 -4.76
C LYS A 77 2.74 -12.86 -3.73
N ILE A 78 2.82 -13.79 -2.78
CA ILE A 78 3.75 -13.71 -1.67
C ILE A 78 5.12 -14.25 -2.09
N GLU A 79 6.17 -13.40 -1.96
CA GLU A 79 7.57 -13.76 -2.17
C GLU A 79 8.16 -14.38 -0.93
N ALA A 80 7.91 -13.77 0.23
CA ALA A 80 8.37 -14.26 1.52
C ALA A 80 7.40 -13.85 2.64
N PHE A 81 7.36 -14.66 3.69
CA PHE A 81 6.62 -14.37 4.92
C PHE A 81 7.48 -14.67 6.15
N ALA A 82 7.39 -13.81 7.16
CA ALA A 82 7.92 -14.10 8.50
C ALA A 82 6.93 -13.75 9.61
N ASP A 83 6.98 -14.53 10.67
CA ASP A 83 6.37 -14.20 11.95
C ASP A 83 7.44 -13.51 12.80
N CYS A 84 7.25 -12.22 13.07
CA CYS A 84 8.20 -11.38 13.79
C CYS A 84 7.79 -11.11 15.25
N LEU A 85 6.74 -11.79 15.76
CA LEU A 85 6.35 -11.67 17.16
C LEU A 85 7.38 -12.29 18.09
N GLY A 86 7.63 -11.63 19.23
CA GLY A 86 8.49 -12.12 20.31
C GLY A 86 9.98 -12.02 20.02
N GLY A 87 10.41 -10.97 19.34
CA GLY A 87 11.82 -10.58 19.28
C GLY A 87 12.62 -11.15 18.10
N THR A 88 12.06 -11.99 17.24
CA THR A 88 12.75 -12.55 16.07
C THR A 88 11.81 -12.76 14.91
N CYS A 89 12.27 -12.49 13.66
CA CYS A 89 11.52 -12.83 12.45
C CYS A 89 11.84 -14.27 12.03
N ARG A 90 10.84 -15.16 12.07
CA ARG A 90 10.95 -16.56 11.63
C ARG A 90 10.17 -16.76 10.35
N GLU A 91 10.86 -17.16 9.30
CA GLU A 91 10.21 -17.46 8.01
C GLU A 91 9.25 -18.66 8.13
N GLY A 92 8.17 -18.63 7.36
CA GLY A 92 7.14 -19.66 7.40
C GLY A 92 6.11 -19.56 6.27
N PRO A 93 5.04 -20.37 6.33
CA PRO A 93 4.08 -20.49 5.23
C PRO A 93 3.09 -19.33 5.10
N GLY A 94 3.11 -18.37 6.00
CA GLY A 94 2.11 -17.29 6.05
C GLY A 94 0.86 -17.69 6.83
N ARG A 95 0.35 -16.77 7.61
CA ARG A 95 -0.92 -16.88 8.34
C ARG A 95 -1.42 -15.50 8.73
N ASP A 96 -2.71 -15.39 8.88
CA ASP A 96 -3.36 -14.20 9.41
C ASP A 96 -4.49 -14.63 10.34
N SER A 97 -4.36 -14.31 11.61
CA SER A 97 -5.37 -14.67 12.62
C SER A 97 -6.36 -13.55 12.93
N ASP A 98 -6.08 -12.35 12.48
CA ASP A 98 -6.93 -11.17 12.63
C ASP A 98 -7.69 -10.86 11.33
N GLY A 99 -6.97 -10.82 10.18
CA GLY A 99 -7.50 -10.54 8.86
C GLY A 99 -7.18 -9.16 8.33
N HIS A 100 -6.65 -8.27 9.16
CA HIS A 100 -6.32 -6.90 8.76
C HIS A 100 -5.19 -6.88 7.72
N GLY A 101 -4.11 -7.62 7.91
CA GLY A 101 -3.01 -7.68 6.96
C GLY A 101 -3.41 -8.28 5.61
N THR A 102 -4.33 -9.25 5.59
CA THR A 102 -4.91 -9.79 4.34
C THR A 102 -5.68 -8.72 3.59
N ALA A 103 -6.47 -7.90 4.29
CA ALA A 103 -7.21 -6.79 3.68
C ALA A 103 -6.28 -5.73 3.08
N VAL A 104 -5.30 -5.29 3.86
CA VAL A 104 -4.26 -4.32 3.45
C VAL A 104 -3.49 -4.81 2.23
N ALA A 105 -3.03 -6.07 2.27
CA ALA A 105 -2.30 -6.70 1.15
C ALA A 105 -3.15 -6.74 -0.13
N GLY A 106 -4.44 -7.05 -0.01
CA GLY A 106 -5.37 -7.08 -1.14
C GLY A 106 -5.58 -5.72 -1.78
N ILE A 107 -5.80 -4.68 -0.99
CA ILE A 107 -5.92 -3.31 -1.51
C ILE A 107 -4.65 -2.92 -2.28
N ALA A 108 -3.48 -3.19 -1.72
CA ALA A 108 -2.22 -2.85 -2.36
C ALA A 108 -1.97 -3.62 -3.66
N ALA A 109 -2.20 -4.95 -3.67
CA ALA A 109 -1.68 -5.80 -4.73
C ALA A 109 -2.52 -7.07 -5.04
N ALA A 110 -3.84 -7.08 -4.82
CA ALA A 110 -4.67 -8.19 -5.26
C ALA A 110 -4.46 -8.48 -6.75
N LYS A 111 -4.56 -9.76 -7.14
CA LYS A 111 -4.62 -10.13 -8.54
C LYS A 111 -5.78 -9.43 -9.21
N THR A 112 -5.58 -8.99 -10.44
CA THR A 112 -6.61 -8.33 -11.23
C THR A 112 -6.86 -9.13 -12.49
N GLY A 113 -8.11 -9.24 -12.91
CA GLY A 113 -8.49 -10.02 -14.08
C GLY A 113 -8.43 -11.53 -13.85
N ASN A 114 -8.76 -11.99 -12.64
CA ASN A 114 -8.75 -13.40 -12.27
C ASN A 114 -10.18 -14.00 -12.15
N GLY A 115 -11.20 -13.23 -12.49
CA GLY A 115 -12.62 -13.64 -12.40
C GLY A 115 -13.13 -13.75 -10.95
N ALA A 116 -12.36 -13.34 -9.97
CA ALA A 116 -12.68 -13.44 -8.55
C ALA A 116 -12.46 -12.09 -7.86
N GLY A 117 -13.11 -11.88 -6.74
CA GLY A 117 -12.85 -10.84 -5.77
C GLY A 117 -12.67 -9.41 -6.25
N ILE A 118 -11.54 -8.83 -5.93
CA ILE A 118 -11.20 -7.42 -6.13
C ILE A 118 -9.93 -7.25 -6.97
N ALA A 119 -9.79 -6.07 -7.57
CA ALA A 119 -8.53 -5.62 -8.14
C ALA A 119 -7.66 -4.90 -7.09
N GLY A 120 -6.36 -5.13 -7.11
CA GLY A 120 -5.38 -4.36 -6.33
C GLY A 120 -4.90 -3.12 -7.06
N VAL A 121 -4.39 -2.12 -6.32
CA VAL A 121 -3.84 -0.89 -6.93
C VAL A 121 -2.64 -1.21 -7.82
N ALA A 122 -1.77 -2.13 -7.38
CA ALA A 122 -0.59 -2.60 -8.11
C ALA A 122 -0.72 -4.10 -8.43
N PRO A 123 -1.52 -4.48 -9.45
CA PRO A 123 -1.92 -5.86 -9.68
C PRO A 123 -0.75 -6.80 -10.00
N ASP A 124 0.37 -6.32 -10.52
CA ASP A 124 1.55 -7.13 -10.83
C ASP A 124 2.70 -6.98 -9.81
N ALA A 125 2.54 -6.14 -8.79
CA ALA A 125 3.47 -6.12 -7.67
C ALA A 125 3.39 -7.43 -6.87
N ARG A 126 4.49 -7.81 -6.20
CA ARG A 126 4.54 -8.95 -5.28
C ARG A 126 4.69 -8.47 -3.85
N LEU A 127 4.52 -9.36 -2.90
CA LEU A 127 4.44 -9.04 -1.48
C LEU A 127 5.52 -9.75 -0.67
N VAL A 128 6.13 -9.03 0.26
CA VAL A 128 6.90 -9.58 1.38
C VAL A 128 6.16 -9.23 2.65
N VAL A 129 5.77 -10.21 3.44
CA VAL A 129 4.86 -9.99 4.58
C VAL A 129 5.53 -10.34 5.90
N ALA A 130 5.52 -9.43 6.84
CA ALA A 130 5.97 -9.66 8.21
C ALA A 130 4.82 -9.48 9.20
N ARG A 131 4.50 -10.55 9.93
CA ARG A 131 3.51 -10.52 10.97
C ARG A 131 4.08 -9.95 12.25
N VAL A 132 3.50 -8.85 12.73
CA VAL A 132 3.88 -8.15 13.97
C VAL A 132 2.72 -7.95 14.93
N LEU A 133 1.47 -8.25 14.50
CA LEU A 133 0.28 -8.14 15.33
C LEU A 133 -0.23 -9.52 15.75
N GLY A 134 -0.61 -9.63 17.01
CA GLY A 134 -1.29 -10.79 17.56
C GLY A 134 -2.74 -10.91 17.09
N PRO A 135 -3.47 -11.95 17.52
CA PRO A 135 -4.88 -12.14 17.17
C PRO A 135 -5.81 -11.09 17.79
N ASP A 136 -5.32 -10.32 18.75
CA ASP A 136 -5.97 -9.17 19.37
C ASP A 136 -5.68 -7.85 18.68
N GLY A 137 -4.93 -7.86 17.56
CA GLY A 137 -4.53 -6.68 16.81
C GLY A 137 -3.41 -5.88 17.48
N THR A 138 -2.77 -6.39 18.54
CA THR A 138 -1.69 -5.68 19.23
C THR A 138 -0.31 -6.18 18.84
N GLY A 139 0.70 -5.30 18.93
CA GLY A 139 2.11 -5.60 18.66
C GLY A 139 3.04 -4.70 19.46
N VAL A 140 4.33 -5.01 19.45
CA VAL A 140 5.33 -4.20 20.14
C VAL A 140 6.25 -3.50 19.15
N THR A 141 6.66 -2.29 19.50
CA THR A 141 7.46 -1.40 18.63
C THR A 141 8.76 -2.04 18.15
N GLU A 142 9.43 -2.78 19.01
CA GLU A 142 10.70 -3.45 18.69
C GLU A 142 10.52 -4.52 17.60
N ASP A 143 9.42 -5.27 17.66
CA ASP A 143 9.09 -6.28 16.65
C ASP A 143 8.72 -5.61 15.32
N ILE A 144 8.00 -4.47 15.36
CA ILE A 144 7.66 -3.68 14.18
C ILE A 144 8.93 -3.14 13.51
N ASN A 145 9.84 -2.51 14.27
CA ASN A 145 11.10 -2.00 13.72
C ASN A 145 11.95 -3.12 13.10
N ARG A 146 12.00 -4.29 13.73
CA ARG A 146 12.70 -5.48 13.20
C ARG A 146 12.03 -6.01 11.94
N ALA A 147 10.71 -6.05 11.91
CA ALA A 147 9.95 -6.47 10.74
C ALA A 147 10.15 -5.53 9.54
N ILE A 148 10.21 -4.21 9.77
CA ILE A 148 10.55 -3.25 8.72
C ILE A 148 11.92 -3.57 8.12
N GLN A 149 12.94 -3.81 8.97
CA GLN A 149 14.27 -4.19 8.50
C GLN A 149 14.21 -5.49 7.68
N TRP A 150 13.52 -6.51 8.20
CA TRP A 150 13.42 -7.80 7.53
C TRP A 150 12.75 -7.70 6.15
N VAL A 151 11.62 -6.99 5.99
CA VAL A 151 10.98 -6.86 4.67
C VAL A 151 11.87 -6.09 3.69
N VAL A 152 12.61 -5.09 4.15
CA VAL A 152 13.58 -4.32 3.33
C VAL A 152 14.74 -5.21 2.89
N ASP A 153 15.30 -6.01 3.79
CA ASP A 153 16.40 -6.96 3.48
C ASP A 153 15.94 -8.08 2.52
N LYS A 154 14.63 -8.38 2.48
CA LYS A 154 14.01 -9.25 1.48
C LYS A 154 13.72 -8.54 0.14
N GLY A 155 14.09 -7.28 0.00
CA GLY A 155 14.00 -6.53 -1.25
C GLY A 155 12.74 -5.69 -1.42
N ALA A 156 11.94 -5.48 -0.38
CA ALA A 156 10.81 -4.56 -0.44
C ALA A 156 11.28 -3.15 -0.82
N ARG A 157 10.61 -2.54 -1.80
CA ARG A 157 10.86 -1.17 -2.26
C ARG A 157 9.85 -0.17 -1.73
N VAL A 158 8.74 -0.65 -1.20
CA VAL A 158 7.72 0.11 -0.47
C VAL A 158 7.42 -0.67 0.80
N VAL A 159 7.26 -0.01 1.94
CA VAL A 159 6.90 -0.64 3.21
C VAL A 159 5.60 -0.03 3.71
N ASN A 160 4.54 -0.81 3.69
CA ASN A 160 3.22 -0.43 4.18
C ASN A 160 3.12 -0.71 5.68
N LEU A 161 2.80 0.32 6.44
CA LEU A 161 2.62 0.31 7.89
C LEU A 161 1.19 0.79 8.19
N SER A 162 0.20 -0.11 8.01
CA SER A 162 -1.20 0.14 8.36
C SER A 162 -1.41 -0.08 9.86
N LEU A 163 -0.54 0.52 10.67
CA LEU A 163 -0.48 0.40 12.11
C LEU A 163 -0.85 1.76 12.72
N GLY A 164 -1.81 1.79 13.61
CA GLY A 164 -2.27 3.02 14.23
C GLY A 164 -2.51 2.82 15.71
N GLU A 165 -1.52 3.16 16.52
CA GLU A 165 -1.71 3.35 17.94
C GLU A 165 -1.48 4.84 18.26
N PRO A 166 -2.26 5.45 19.17
CA PRO A 166 -2.04 6.83 19.59
C PRO A 166 -0.61 7.09 20.02
N ASP A 167 -0.04 6.13 20.76
CA ASP A 167 1.31 6.22 21.31
C ASP A 167 2.42 6.05 20.27
N LEU A 168 2.13 5.44 19.11
CA LEU A 168 3.07 5.32 17.99
C LEU A 168 3.11 6.61 17.13
N VAL A 169 2.02 7.35 17.12
CA VAL A 169 1.82 8.56 16.31
C VAL A 169 1.87 9.83 17.16
N ILE A 170 1.42 9.76 18.41
CA ILE A 170 1.41 10.87 19.36
C ILE A 170 2.66 10.80 20.22
N VAL A 171 3.65 11.40 19.73
CA VAL A 171 4.55 12.29 20.41
C VAL A 171 4.95 11.93 21.83
N SER A 172 5.97 11.16 21.94
CA SER A 172 6.98 11.57 22.92
C SER A 172 7.70 12.81 22.34
N ARG A 173 8.16 13.72 23.18
CA ARG A 173 9.01 14.85 22.77
C ARG A 173 10.29 14.41 22.03
N VAL A 174 10.48 13.13 21.80
CA VAL A 174 11.67 12.43 21.29
C VAL A 174 11.45 11.85 19.87
N GLY A 175 10.26 12.03 19.25
CA GLY A 175 9.95 11.53 17.92
C GLY A 175 9.15 10.21 17.94
N THR A 176 8.79 9.71 16.75
CA THR A 176 8.01 8.46 16.66
C THR A 176 8.86 7.24 17.04
N PRO A 177 8.35 6.30 17.84
CA PRO A 177 9.04 5.06 18.19
C PRO A 177 9.41 4.18 16.98
N LEU A 178 8.75 4.38 15.83
CA LEU A 178 9.06 3.67 14.57
C LEU A 178 10.21 4.31 13.77
N ARG A 179 10.76 5.46 14.20
CA ARG A 179 11.84 6.14 13.48
C ARG A 179 13.00 5.22 13.10
N PRO A 180 13.54 4.33 13.97
CA PRO A 180 14.65 3.47 13.58
C PRO A 180 14.36 2.60 12.36
N GLY A 181 13.21 1.96 12.31
CA GLY A 181 12.80 1.13 11.18
C GLY A 181 12.51 1.95 9.92
N VAL A 182 11.82 3.08 10.07
CA VAL A 182 11.47 3.97 8.96
C VAL A 182 12.71 4.54 8.28
N GLU A 183 13.65 5.09 9.06
CA GLU A 183 14.89 5.64 8.51
C GLU A 183 15.81 4.54 7.93
N TYR A 184 15.79 3.34 8.53
CA TYR A 184 16.47 2.19 7.92
C TYR A 184 15.89 1.90 6.52
N ALA A 185 14.57 1.80 6.37
CA ALA A 185 13.93 1.54 5.09
C ALA A 185 14.30 2.62 4.06
N TRP A 186 14.17 3.90 4.41
CA TRP A 186 14.52 5.01 3.52
C TRP A 186 15.99 4.97 3.10
N SER A 187 16.91 4.75 4.02
CA SER A 187 18.37 4.67 3.75
C SER A 187 18.74 3.52 2.80
N ARG A 188 17.89 2.46 2.74
CA ARG A 188 18.04 1.33 1.83
C ARG A 188 17.27 1.48 0.52
N GLY A 189 16.63 2.64 0.30
CA GLY A 189 15.89 2.92 -0.91
C GLY A 189 14.50 2.28 -0.95
N ALA A 190 13.94 1.92 0.20
CA ALA A 190 12.55 1.54 0.36
C ALA A 190 11.74 2.74 0.90
N ILE A 191 10.51 2.92 0.42
CA ILE A 191 9.66 4.06 0.78
C ILE A 191 8.66 3.63 1.85
N PRO A 192 8.74 4.14 3.10
CA PRO A 192 7.75 3.87 4.12
C PRO A 192 6.45 4.63 3.89
N VAL A 193 5.32 3.95 4.13
CA VAL A 193 3.97 4.50 4.05
C VAL A 193 3.23 4.18 5.35
N LEU A 194 2.84 5.18 6.10
CA LEU A 194 2.20 5.08 7.41
C LEU A 194 0.75 5.50 7.35
N ALA A 195 -0.15 4.73 7.94
CA ALA A 195 -1.49 5.20 8.27
C ALA A 195 -1.43 6.27 9.37
N SER A 196 -2.26 7.33 9.27
CA SER A 196 -2.25 8.42 10.25
C SER A 196 -2.94 8.08 11.57
N GLY A 197 -3.70 6.97 11.63
CA GLY A 197 -4.50 6.57 12.78
C GLY A 197 -5.99 6.93 12.66
N ASN A 198 -6.81 6.34 13.54
CA ASN A 198 -8.27 6.44 13.50
C ASN A 198 -8.82 7.01 14.82
N TYR A 199 -8.34 8.21 15.20
CA TYR A 199 -8.64 8.82 16.50
C TYR A 199 -9.36 10.15 16.31
N GLU A 200 -10.66 10.15 16.55
CA GLU A 200 -11.55 11.31 16.36
C GLU A 200 -11.10 12.53 17.19
N ASP A 201 -10.68 12.31 18.41
CA ASP A 201 -10.19 13.38 19.32
C ASP A 201 -8.90 14.04 18.84
N LEU A 202 -8.16 13.39 17.93
CA LEU A 202 -6.90 13.87 17.37
C LEU A 202 -7.03 14.40 15.95
N SER A 203 -8.20 14.24 15.34
CA SER A 203 -8.46 14.72 13.98
C SER A 203 -8.30 16.23 13.83
N ALA A 204 -8.67 16.99 14.88
CA ALA A 204 -8.64 18.45 14.90
C ALA A 204 -7.43 19.03 15.65
N SER A 205 -6.70 18.25 16.46
CA SER A 205 -5.73 18.82 17.43
C SER A 205 -4.40 19.26 16.81
N GLY A 206 -4.07 18.84 15.60
CA GLY A 206 -2.76 19.12 14.99
C GLY A 206 -1.57 18.59 15.79
N SER A 207 -1.82 17.73 16.79
CA SER A 207 -0.83 17.25 17.76
C SER A 207 0.06 16.13 17.23
N ALA A 208 -0.29 15.50 16.10
CA ALA A 208 0.55 14.50 15.47
C ALA A 208 1.88 15.13 15.00
N ASN A 209 2.98 14.60 15.47
CA ASN A 209 4.31 15.13 15.20
C ASN A 209 5.20 14.07 14.54
N TYR A 210 5.21 14.09 13.23
CA TYR A 210 6.07 13.22 12.41
C TYR A 210 7.44 13.86 12.14
N GLY A 211 7.56 15.19 12.30
CA GLY A 211 8.79 15.92 12.08
C GLY A 211 9.35 15.72 10.68
N ASP A 212 10.65 15.42 10.65
CA ASP A 212 11.46 15.16 9.46
C ASP A 212 11.50 13.67 9.07
N LEU A 213 10.52 12.86 9.51
CA LEU A 213 10.46 11.44 9.22
C LEU A 213 10.31 11.18 7.71
N HIS A 214 11.17 10.37 7.12
CA HIS A 214 11.12 10.01 5.71
C HIS A 214 10.03 8.96 5.44
N ALA A 215 8.78 9.37 5.59
CA ALA A 215 7.62 8.52 5.34
C ALA A 215 6.46 9.32 4.75
N LEU A 216 5.69 8.68 3.87
CA LEU A 216 4.38 9.21 3.49
C LEU A 216 3.39 8.88 4.61
N VAL A 217 2.72 9.90 5.14
CA VAL A 217 1.68 9.75 6.17
C VAL A 217 0.33 9.93 5.51
N VAL A 218 -0.54 8.91 5.66
CA VAL A 218 -1.75 8.78 4.86
C VAL A 218 -2.99 8.83 5.74
N GLY A 219 -3.79 9.87 5.56
CA GLY A 219 -5.16 9.98 6.10
C GLY A 219 -6.18 9.38 5.13
N ALA A 220 -7.43 9.26 5.60
CA ALA A 220 -8.51 8.67 4.83
C ALA A 220 -9.38 9.71 4.11
N THR A 221 -9.98 9.30 2.98
CA THR A 221 -11.14 9.95 2.39
C THR A 221 -12.29 8.96 2.22
N ASP A 222 -13.52 9.48 2.25
CA ASP A 222 -14.71 8.75 1.84
C ASP A 222 -14.90 8.78 0.31
N LYS A 223 -15.95 8.13 -0.17
CA LYS A 223 -16.27 8.10 -1.61
C LYS A 223 -16.62 9.46 -2.22
N THR A 224 -16.93 10.46 -1.40
CA THR A 224 -17.21 11.85 -1.85
C THR A 224 -15.94 12.72 -1.86
N GLY A 225 -14.81 12.17 -1.39
CA GLY A 225 -13.54 12.88 -1.25
C GLY A 225 -13.40 13.67 0.05
N LYS A 226 -14.33 13.56 0.99
CA LYS A 226 -14.23 14.19 2.30
C LYS A 226 -13.37 13.35 3.24
N VAL A 227 -12.65 14.03 4.13
CA VAL A 227 -11.93 13.39 5.24
C VAL A 227 -12.95 13.02 6.32
N PRO A 228 -13.11 11.73 6.67
CA PRO A 228 -14.02 11.31 7.74
C PRO A 228 -13.49 11.70 9.12
N GLY A 229 -14.42 11.86 10.09
CA GLY A 229 -14.09 12.33 11.44
C GLY A 229 -13.05 11.47 12.17
N TYR A 230 -13.01 10.18 11.90
CA TYR A 230 -12.03 9.29 12.53
C TYR A 230 -10.58 9.51 12.05
N SER A 231 -10.38 10.04 10.84
CA SER A 231 -9.04 10.18 10.27
C SER A 231 -8.20 11.18 11.07
N THR A 232 -7.17 10.66 11.73
CA THR A 232 -6.25 11.49 12.52
C THR A 232 -5.55 12.53 11.65
N SER A 233 -5.34 13.73 12.18
CA SER A 233 -4.62 14.82 11.53
C SER A 233 -3.21 14.39 11.12
N LEU A 234 -2.74 14.87 9.96
CA LEU A 234 -1.39 14.64 9.47
C LEU A 234 -0.33 15.52 10.15
N GLY A 235 -0.76 16.45 11.02
CA GLY A 235 0.11 17.27 11.85
C GLY A 235 1.17 18.02 11.07
N ASN A 236 2.44 17.77 11.38
CA ASN A 236 3.60 18.35 10.69
C ASN A 236 4.30 17.34 9.74
N ALA A 237 3.57 16.34 9.25
CA ALA A 237 4.16 15.35 8.34
C ALA A 237 4.82 16.02 7.12
N MET A 238 6.05 15.67 6.84
CA MET A 238 6.79 16.20 5.70
C MET A 238 6.12 15.79 4.37
N TRP A 239 5.57 14.57 4.30
CA TRP A 239 4.90 14.02 3.13
C TRP A 239 3.49 13.52 3.48
N GLY A 240 2.59 14.44 3.84
CA GLY A 240 1.23 14.13 4.21
C GLY A 240 0.27 14.16 3.01
N LEU A 241 -0.62 13.17 2.89
CA LEU A 241 -1.67 13.10 1.88
C LEU A 241 -2.85 12.29 2.38
N VAL A 242 -3.96 12.31 1.63
CA VAL A 242 -5.11 11.45 1.90
C VAL A 242 -5.37 10.52 0.71
N ALA A 243 -5.97 9.37 0.99
CA ALA A 243 -6.36 8.36 0.01
C ALA A 243 -7.66 7.66 0.44
N PRO A 244 -8.32 6.87 -0.43
CA PRO A 244 -9.58 6.20 -0.09
C PRO A 244 -9.46 5.30 1.15
N GLY A 245 -10.26 5.57 2.16
CA GLY A 245 -10.29 4.81 3.42
C GLY A 245 -11.70 4.44 3.89
N GLY A 246 -12.76 4.97 3.24
CA GLY A 246 -14.14 4.79 3.68
C GLY A 246 -14.54 5.71 4.82
N ASN A 247 -15.81 5.64 5.25
CA ASN A 247 -16.33 6.48 6.34
C ASN A 247 -16.95 5.70 7.51
N GLY A 248 -16.98 4.35 7.43
CA GLY A 248 -17.52 3.48 8.45
C GLY A 248 -19.02 3.17 8.31
N ASP A 249 -19.67 3.60 7.21
CA ASP A 249 -21.10 3.37 6.98
C ASP A 249 -21.40 2.01 6.36
N GLY A 250 -20.38 1.20 6.07
CA GLY A 250 -20.52 -0.17 5.55
C GLY A 250 -20.62 -0.27 4.03
N PRO A 251 -21.41 -1.22 3.50
CA PRO A 251 -21.43 -1.55 2.08
C PRO A 251 -21.65 -0.36 1.16
N GLY A 252 -20.78 -0.21 0.15
CA GLY A 252 -20.84 0.87 -0.84
C GLY A 252 -20.33 2.24 -0.35
N ALA A 253 -20.02 2.38 0.93
CA ALA A 253 -19.39 3.57 1.52
C ALA A 253 -17.93 3.29 1.90
N ASP A 254 -17.65 2.07 2.34
CA ASP A 254 -16.34 1.61 2.75
C ASP A 254 -15.57 0.93 1.61
N VAL A 255 -14.34 0.50 1.88
CA VAL A 255 -13.48 -0.20 0.93
C VAL A 255 -13.74 -1.70 1.03
N ILE A 256 -14.13 -2.34 -0.07
CA ILE A 256 -14.24 -3.79 -0.11
C ILE A 256 -12.85 -4.42 -0.17
N SER A 257 -12.58 -5.41 0.68
CA SER A 257 -11.27 -6.00 0.86
C SER A 257 -11.33 -7.49 1.13
N PRO A 258 -10.32 -8.27 0.75
CA PRO A 258 -10.23 -9.68 1.08
C PRO A 258 -9.98 -9.87 2.57
N VAL A 259 -10.51 -10.97 3.12
CA VAL A 259 -10.22 -11.43 4.49
C VAL A 259 -10.00 -12.94 4.48
N PRO A 260 -9.33 -13.53 5.48
CA PRO A 260 -9.02 -14.95 5.50
C PRO A 260 -10.20 -15.87 5.20
N GLY A 261 -9.94 -16.97 4.46
CA GLY A 261 -10.94 -17.96 4.10
C GLY A 261 -11.73 -17.62 2.84
N ALA A 262 -11.11 -16.96 1.86
CA ALA A 262 -11.69 -16.60 0.57
C ALA A 262 -12.96 -15.73 0.69
N ARG A 263 -13.02 -14.88 1.69
CA ARG A 263 -14.13 -13.98 1.99
C ARG A 263 -13.75 -12.53 1.72
N TYR A 264 -14.75 -11.65 1.67
CA TYR A 264 -14.59 -10.21 1.46
C TYR A 264 -15.42 -9.46 2.49
N GLN A 265 -14.92 -8.31 2.91
CA GLN A 265 -15.61 -7.42 3.84
C GLN A 265 -15.46 -5.96 3.42
N TRP A 266 -16.43 -5.15 3.81
CA TRP A 266 -16.35 -3.70 3.74
C TRP A 266 -15.67 -3.20 5.00
N VAL A 267 -14.59 -2.45 4.83
CA VAL A 267 -13.74 -1.96 5.91
C VAL A 267 -13.40 -0.50 5.73
N ALA A 268 -13.29 0.23 6.83
CA ALA A 268 -12.90 1.63 6.82
C ALA A 268 -11.74 1.89 7.77
N GLY A 269 -10.94 2.89 7.46
CA GLY A 269 -9.80 3.31 8.27
C GLY A 269 -8.66 3.90 7.43
N THR A 270 -7.78 4.63 8.07
CA THR A 270 -6.52 5.09 7.46
C THR A 270 -5.62 3.90 7.09
N SER A 271 -5.81 2.77 7.76
CA SER A 271 -5.19 1.49 7.40
C SER A 271 -5.57 1.00 6.01
N MET A 272 -6.76 1.38 5.50
CA MET A 272 -7.19 1.07 4.13
C MET A 272 -6.66 2.12 3.14
N ALA A 273 -6.43 3.34 3.58
CA ALA A 273 -5.88 4.41 2.75
C ALA A 273 -4.40 4.21 2.43
N ALA A 274 -3.58 3.81 3.40
CA ALA A 274 -2.15 3.60 3.24
C ALA A 274 -1.79 2.61 2.10
N PRO A 275 -2.42 1.44 1.94
CA PRO A 275 -2.11 0.51 0.86
C PRO A 275 -2.42 1.05 -0.55
N HIS A 276 -3.34 2.01 -0.70
CA HIS A 276 -3.53 2.68 -1.97
C HIS A 276 -2.28 3.47 -2.38
N VAL A 277 -1.66 4.15 -1.42
CA VAL A 277 -0.40 4.89 -1.65
C VAL A 277 0.76 3.93 -1.88
N SER A 278 0.81 2.82 -1.14
CA SER A 278 1.83 1.80 -1.33
C SER A 278 1.79 1.17 -2.73
N GLY A 279 0.59 0.86 -3.23
CA GLY A 279 0.39 0.41 -4.61
C GLY A 279 0.78 1.47 -5.62
N ALA A 280 0.39 2.74 -5.40
CA ALA A 280 0.74 3.85 -6.28
C ALA A 280 2.27 4.02 -6.43
N LEU A 281 3.00 3.94 -5.33
CA LEU A 281 4.47 3.98 -5.34
C LEU A 281 5.06 2.79 -6.08
N ALA A 282 4.46 1.59 -5.96
CA ALA A 282 4.91 0.43 -6.71
C ALA A 282 4.77 0.66 -8.24
N LEU A 283 3.69 1.29 -8.71
CA LEU A 283 3.55 1.64 -10.11
C LEU A 283 4.65 2.62 -10.57
N LEU A 284 4.97 3.62 -9.75
CA LEU A 284 6.00 4.62 -10.07
C LEU A 284 7.41 4.01 -10.08
N LEU A 285 7.72 3.16 -9.10
CA LEU A 285 9.00 2.45 -9.04
C LEU A 285 9.17 1.46 -10.20
N ALA A 286 8.09 0.83 -10.67
CA ALA A 286 8.10 -0.04 -11.84
C ALA A 286 8.42 0.72 -13.15
N GLN A 287 8.21 2.04 -13.19
CA GLN A 287 8.66 2.91 -14.29
C GLN A 287 10.16 3.26 -14.22
N GLY A 288 10.90 2.70 -13.27
CA GLY A 288 12.33 2.94 -13.10
C GLY A 288 12.70 4.21 -12.32
N LEU A 289 11.74 4.84 -11.64
CA LEU A 289 12.02 6.00 -10.80
C LEU A 289 12.86 5.62 -9.57
N SER A 290 13.73 6.51 -9.15
CA SER A 290 14.35 6.42 -7.82
C SER A 290 13.29 6.66 -6.72
N PRO A 291 13.52 6.21 -5.48
CA PRO A 291 12.59 6.43 -4.38
C PRO A 291 12.20 7.90 -4.19
N SER A 292 13.17 8.81 -4.19
CA SER A 292 12.92 10.25 -4.06
C SER A 292 12.10 10.78 -5.24
N ALA A 293 12.44 10.39 -6.48
CA ALA A 293 11.70 10.82 -7.66
C ALA A 293 10.26 10.27 -7.67
N ALA A 294 10.03 9.07 -7.15
CA ALA A 294 8.68 8.50 -7.02
C ALA A 294 7.85 9.28 -6.00
N VAL A 295 8.43 9.63 -4.84
CA VAL A 295 7.78 10.47 -3.82
C VAL A 295 7.47 11.85 -4.39
N ASP A 296 8.45 12.52 -4.99
CA ASP A 296 8.27 13.87 -5.56
C ASP A 296 7.17 13.88 -6.62
N ARG A 297 7.15 12.90 -7.53
CA ARG A 297 6.14 12.78 -8.58
C ARG A 297 4.75 12.53 -8.00
N LEU A 298 4.62 11.63 -7.04
CA LEU A 298 3.36 11.36 -6.36
C LEU A 298 2.82 12.62 -5.69
N LEU A 299 3.66 13.34 -4.93
CA LEU A 299 3.27 14.57 -4.23
C LEU A 299 2.96 15.74 -5.17
N ALA A 300 3.62 15.81 -6.32
CA ALA A 300 3.37 16.84 -7.33
C ALA A 300 2.03 16.64 -8.05
N SER A 301 1.56 15.39 -8.17
CA SER A 301 0.33 15.02 -8.90
C SER A 301 -0.93 15.00 -8.06
N LEU A 302 -0.84 15.23 -6.74
CA LEU A 302 -2.00 15.16 -5.85
C LEU A 302 -3.14 16.09 -6.28
N ASP A 303 -4.37 15.60 -6.16
CA ASP A 303 -5.57 16.42 -6.29
C ASP A 303 -5.70 17.38 -5.09
N ARG A 304 -5.41 18.63 -5.33
CA ARG A 304 -5.42 19.69 -4.32
C ARG A 304 -6.79 20.33 -4.11
N SER A 305 -7.81 19.88 -4.83
CA SER A 305 -9.19 20.36 -4.62
C SER A 305 -9.80 19.84 -3.32
N VAL A 306 -9.21 18.79 -2.73
CA VAL A 306 -9.66 18.19 -1.48
C VAL A 306 -9.08 18.94 -0.29
N SER A 307 -9.98 19.45 0.56
CA SER A 307 -9.58 20.04 1.85
C SER A 307 -9.30 18.93 2.86
N CYS A 308 -8.06 18.79 3.30
CA CYS A 308 -7.63 17.67 4.14
C CYS A 308 -6.81 18.08 5.38
N GLY A 309 -6.85 19.36 5.75
CA GLY A 309 -6.30 19.84 7.01
C GLY A 309 -4.79 20.03 7.05
N LEU A 310 -4.28 20.22 8.28
CA LEU A 310 -2.87 20.50 8.53
C LEU A 310 -1.97 19.33 8.11
N GLY A 311 -0.84 19.64 7.48
CA GLY A 311 0.14 18.65 7.01
C GLY A 311 -0.27 17.92 5.74
N CYS A 312 -1.50 18.07 5.28
CA CYS A 312 -1.99 17.43 4.07
C CYS A 312 -1.71 18.26 2.82
N ARG A 313 -1.21 17.60 1.77
CA ARG A 313 -0.89 18.23 0.48
C ARG A 313 -1.95 18.00 -0.60
N GLY A 314 -2.90 17.08 -0.37
CA GLY A 314 -3.98 16.72 -1.28
C GLY A 314 -4.33 15.24 -1.24
N ARG A 315 -5.23 14.81 -2.13
CA ARG A 315 -5.63 13.42 -2.30
C ARG A 315 -4.81 12.74 -3.39
N LEU A 316 -4.54 11.45 -3.21
CA LEU A 316 -3.89 10.61 -4.22
C LEU A 316 -4.60 10.69 -5.58
N ASP A 317 -3.86 11.09 -6.62
CA ASP A 317 -4.22 10.95 -8.04
C ASP A 317 -3.19 10.04 -8.70
N LEU A 318 -3.52 8.76 -8.76
CA LEU A 318 -2.63 7.74 -9.30
C LEU A 318 -2.47 7.90 -10.81
N LYS A 319 -3.56 8.18 -11.53
CA LYS A 319 -3.50 8.38 -12.98
C LYS A 319 -2.59 9.57 -13.32
N GLY A 320 -2.77 10.70 -12.62
CA GLY A 320 -1.90 11.86 -12.78
C GLY A 320 -0.43 11.55 -12.51
N ALA A 321 -0.16 10.79 -11.43
CA ALA A 321 1.20 10.43 -11.05
C ALA A 321 1.92 9.57 -12.10
N VAL A 322 1.28 8.52 -12.63
CA VAL A 322 1.94 7.60 -13.58
C VAL A 322 2.04 8.15 -14.99
N THR A 323 1.14 9.07 -15.39
CA THR A 323 1.14 9.67 -16.73
C THR A 323 1.93 10.97 -16.81
N ALA A 324 2.33 11.56 -15.68
CA ALA A 324 3.17 12.75 -15.67
C ALA A 324 4.48 12.50 -16.46
N ALA A 325 4.83 13.42 -17.35
CA ALA A 325 6.09 13.37 -18.05
C ALA A 325 7.26 13.31 -17.06
N ALA A 326 8.28 12.50 -17.36
CA ALA A 326 9.49 12.49 -16.55
C ALA A 326 10.03 13.93 -16.46
N ALA A 327 10.16 14.46 -15.25
CA ALA A 327 10.92 15.69 -15.08
C ALA A 327 12.32 15.47 -15.65
N PRO A 328 12.92 16.45 -16.35
CA PRO A 328 14.27 16.30 -16.85
C PRO A 328 15.17 15.91 -15.68
N THR A 329 15.85 14.77 -15.81
CA THR A 329 16.79 14.26 -14.81
C THR A 329 17.94 15.25 -14.73
N THR A 330 17.92 16.13 -13.74
CA THR A 330 19.13 16.80 -13.32
C THR A 330 19.99 15.72 -12.71
N THR A 331 21.01 15.29 -13.43
CA THR A 331 22.01 14.31 -12.94
C THR A 331 22.74 15.00 -11.79
N VAL A 332 22.26 14.81 -10.58
CA VAL A 332 23.04 15.09 -9.38
C VAL A 332 24.08 13.98 -9.33
N ALA A 333 25.35 14.35 -9.57
CA ALA A 333 26.45 13.43 -9.44
C ALA A 333 26.37 12.75 -8.07
N ALA A 334 26.52 11.43 -8.05
CA ALA A 334 26.54 10.65 -6.83
C ALA A 334 27.60 11.26 -5.86
N PRO A 335 27.30 11.42 -4.57
CA PRO A 335 28.30 11.84 -3.63
C PRO A 335 29.43 10.81 -3.61
N VAL A 336 30.65 11.27 -3.86
CA VAL A 336 31.87 10.48 -3.75
C VAL A 336 31.91 9.92 -2.33
N ALA A 337 31.93 8.59 -2.21
CA ALA A 337 32.06 7.92 -0.94
C ALA A 337 33.32 8.42 -0.22
N ALA A 338 33.16 8.99 0.96
CA ALA A 338 34.27 9.32 1.83
C ALA A 338 34.99 8.03 2.25
N PRO A 339 36.33 8.01 2.32
CA PRO A 339 37.09 6.82 2.73
C PRO A 339 36.71 6.44 4.17
N ALA A 340 36.47 5.15 4.41
CA ALA A 340 36.17 4.57 5.70
C ALA A 340 37.38 4.83 6.63
N GLY A 341 37.21 5.76 7.56
CA GLY A 341 38.11 5.90 8.68
C GLY A 341 37.89 4.77 9.68
N ALA A 342 38.93 4.04 10.01
CA ALA A 342 38.91 3.02 11.04
C ALA A 342 38.50 3.66 12.38
N ALA A 343 37.34 3.23 12.92
CA ALA A 343 36.98 3.55 14.30
C ALA A 343 37.80 2.64 15.22
N THR A 344 38.56 3.24 16.09
CA THR A 344 39.26 2.56 17.20
C THR A 344 38.21 2.22 18.28
N GLU A 345 38.24 0.95 18.75
CA GLU A 345 37.56 0.49 19.95
C GLU A 345 38.11 1.26 21.16
N ASP A 346 37.37 2.22 21.69
CA ASP A 346 37.45 2.74 23.05
C ASP A 346 36.42 3.87 23.19
N ASP A 347 35.20 3.51 23.56
CA ASP A 347 34.20 4.35 24.28
C ASP A 347 32.92 3.51 24.50
N LEU A 348 33.06 2.50 25.35
CA LEU A 348 31.93 1.84 25.96
C LEU A 348 31.73 2.42 27.36
N ASP A 349 30.79 3.33 27.51
CA ASP A 349 30.29 3.71 28.84
C ASP A 349 29.12 2.78 29.19
N PRO A 350 29.14 2.11 30.36
CA PRO A 350 28.19 1.09 30.68
C PRO A 350 26.97 1.64 31.44
N LEU A 351 25.79 1.14 31.07
CA LEU A 351 24.64 0.88 31.93
C LEU A 351 23.70 2.05 32.28
N LEU A 352 22.57 2.07 31.56
CA LEU A 352 21.30 2.29 32.25
C LEU A 352 20.36 1.08 31.96
N PRO A 353 19.68 0.53 32.99
CA PRO A 353 18.85 -0.67 32.85
C PRO A 353 17.59 -0.38 32.08
N GLY A 354 17.22 -1.32 31.21
CA GLY A 354 16.01 -1.28 30.40
C GLY A 354 14.75 -1.08 31.26
N VAL A 355 14.00 -0.06 30.92
CA VAL A 355 12.62 0.10 31.37
C VAL A 355 11.74 -0.76 30.44
N ALA A 356 11.39 -1.94 30.93
CA ALA A 356 10.30 -2.71 30.37
C ALA A 356 9.00 -1.96 30.68
N ILE A 357 8.46 -1.23 29.72
CA ILE A 357 7.12 -0.66 29.84
C ILE A 357 6.14 -1.78 29.50
N VAL A 358 5.65 -2.43 30.55
CA VAL A 358 4.45 -3.26 30.49
C VAL A 358 3.27 -2.29 30.40
N LEU A 359 2.66 -2.14 29.24
CA LEU A 359 1.41 -1.41 29.06
C LEU A 359 0.29 -2.24 29.70
N ALA A 360 -0.12 -1.84 30.91
CA ALA A 360 -1.33 -2.30 31.53
C ALA A 360 -2.53 -1.66 30.86
N LEU A 361 -3.42 -2.48 30.34
CA LEU A 361 -4.74 -2.11 29.84
C LEU A 361 -5.53 -1.41 30.95
N LEU A 362 -5.75 -0.12 30.83
CA LEU A 362 -6.88 0.56 31.45
C LEU A 362 -8.03 0.52 30.45
N ALA A 363 -8.96 -0.39 30.69
CA ALA A 363 -10.26 -0.40 30.04
C ALA A 363 -11.06 0.84 30.46
N ALA A 364 -11.04 1.87 29.64
CA ALA A 364 -12.02 2.92 29.63
C ALA A 364 -12.57 2.98 28.21
N GLY A 365 -13.87 2.74 28.06
CA GLY A 365 -14.58 2.56 26.81
C GLY A 365 -14.27 3.65 25.76
N ALA A 366 -13.38 3.32 24.87
CA ALA A 366 -13.20 3.98 23.60
C ALA A 366 -13.67 2.97 22.55
N THR A 367 -14.66 3.36 21.80
CA THR A 367 -15.15 2.59 20.65
C THR A 367 -13.98 2.42 19.70
N ALA A 368 -13.40 1.22 19.74
CA ALA A 368 -12.40 0.79 18.78
C ALA A 368 -12.90 1.11 17.38
N GLY A 369 -12.05 1.73 16.56
CA GLY A 369 -12.27 2.00 15.15
C GLY A 369 -12.78 0.74 14.47
N VAL A 370 -13.96 0.81 13.97
CA VAL A 370 -14.98 -0.21 13.88
C VAL A 370 -14.63 -1.26 12.85
N TRP A 371 -14.11 -2.38 13.29
CA TRP A 371 -14.39 -3.66 12.69
C TRP A 371 -15.84 -4.04 13.02
N ARG A 372 -16.84 -3.45 12.34
CA ARG A 372 -18.20 -3.95 12.44
C ARG A 372 -18.31 -5.20 11.59
N ARG A 373 -18.28 -6.36 12.23
CA ARG A 373 -18.81 -7.58 11.65
C ARG A 373 -20.31 -7.34 11.39
N GLN A 374 -20.68 -7.21 10.13
CA GLN A 374 -22.05 -7.49 9.75
C GLN A 374 -22.13 -8.98 9.43
N SER A 375 -22.63 -9.73 10.41
CA SER A 375 -23.14 -11.08 10.21
C SER A 375 -24.48 -10.98 9.48
N GLY A 376 -24.55 -11.53 8.30
CA GLY A 376 -25.73 -11.75 7.49
C GLY A 376 -25.38 -12.74 6.41
#